data_8a2ee69a621565897459b1c0f8ebf9cc
#
_entry.id   8a2ee69a621565897459b1c0f8ebf9cc
#
_cell.length_a   1.000
_cell.length_b   1.000
_cell.length_c   1.000
_cell.angle_alpha   90.00
_cell.angle_beta   90.00
_cell.angle_gamma   90.00
#
_symmetry.space_group_name_H-M   'P 1'
#
loop_
_entity.id
_entity.type
_entity.pdbx_description
1 polymer ?
#
loop_
_entity_poly.entity_id
_entity_poly.type
_entity_poly.pdbx_seq_one_letter_code
_entity_poly.pdbx_strand_id
1 'polypeptide(L)'
;MKKYLYFIGIDVSKLKLDVTICKENELHQSHHFIITNDKKGLKELLQYLKKREIRTSDVLFSFEDTGVYSMPLCCFLSDQELDYWMIPAIEIKRSKGLVRGKSDKADSKDIAIYSHTHFYKLRLGKIPEKDLLKLRLLFTEREKLLKAIKVLDSTKEGLEYLPKEVYSEIERVNKSTINHLKKAIEKVEKRMQEIVKMNEELHHQNQLIQSIPGLGPMTSIYLILVTKGFTTFKNSRQLSCYAGVAPFEYSSGSSIKGRTKV
;
A
#
# COMPACT_ATOMS: atom_id res chain seq x y z
N MET A 1 7.16 25.84 8.45
CA MET A 1 6.28 24.78 7.89
C MET A 1 5.38 25.43 6.87
N LYS A 2 5.17 24.84 5.68
CA LYS A 2 4.24 25.37 4.67
C LYS A 2 2.82 25.36 5.26
N LYS A 3 2.07 26.46 5.07
CA LYS A 3 0.69 26.57 5.54
C LYS A 3 -0.25 26.26 4.37
N TYR A 4 -1.24 25.37 4.58
CA TYR A 4 -2.29 25.06 3.62
C TYR A 4 -3.60 25.67 4.11
N LEU A 5 -4.36 26.24 3.19
CA LEU A 5 -5.69 26.81 3.47
C LEU A 5 -6.81 25.81 3.15
N TYR A 6 -6.53 24.84 2.30
CA TYR A 6 -7.49 23.82 1.86
C TYR A 6 -6.93 22.43 2.05
N PHE A 7 -7.75 21.55 2.59
CA PHE A 7 -7.48 20.14 2.79
C PHE A 7 -8.43 19.33 1.92
N ILE A 8 -7.91 18.65 0.92
CA ILE A 8 -8.70 17.86 -0.02
C ILE A 8 -8.53 16.40 0.33
N GLY A 9 -9.60 15.78 0.83
CA GLY A 9 -9.64 14.35 1.07
C GLY A 9 -10.21 13.63 -0.15
N ILE A 10 -9.56 12.56 -0.57
CA ILE A 10 -9.94 11.77 -1.74
C ILE A 10 -10.06 10.31 -1.33
N ASP A 11 -11.29 9.77 -1.41
CA ASP A 11 -11.48 8.32 -1.34
C ASP A 11 -11.30 7.73 -2.72
N VAL A 12 -10.35 6.77 -2.82
CA VAL A 12 -9.88 6.24 -4.10
C VAL A 12 -10.49 4.88 -4.37
N SER A 13 -11.27 4.78 -5.44
CA SER A 13 -11.75 3.52 -5.98
C SER A 13 -11.23 3.25 -7.40
N LYS A 14 -11.50 2.08 -7.94
CA LYS A 14 -11.00 1.65 -9.25
C LYS A 14 -11.40 2.61 -10.37
N LEU A 15 -12.65 3.06 -10.41
CA LEU A 15 -13.22 3.82 -11.54
C LEU A 15 -13.49 5.28 -11.18
N LYS A 16 -13.64 5.61 -9.91
CA LYS A 16 -14.02 6.95 -9.46
C LYS A 16 -13.19 7.40 -8.26
N LEU A 17 -13.13 8.70 -8.09
CA LEU A 17 -12.59 9.36 -6.91
C LEU A 17 -13.69 10.20 -6.28
N ASP A 18 -13.99 9.94 -5.02
CA ASP A 18 -14.85 10.79 -4.21
C ASP A 18 -13.99 11.88 -3.56
N VAL A 19 -14.24 13.13 -3.93
CA VAL A 19 -13.40 14.27 -3.55
C VAL A 19 -14.16 15.17 -2.60
N THR A 20 -13.59 15.48 -1.45
CA THR A 20 -14.13 16.44 -0.49
C THR A 20 -13.11 17.56 -0.22
N ILE A 21 -13.51 18.79 -0.39
CA ILE A 21 -12.73 19.99 -0.11
C ILE A 21 -13.19 20.58 1.22
N CYS A 22 -12.27 20.77 2.16
CA CYS A 22 -12.46 21.45 3.42
C CYS A 22 -11.52 22.66 3.48
N LYS A 23 -12.04 23.81 3.95
CA LYS A 23 -11.22 24.99 4.24
C LYS A 23 -10.76 24.95 5.70
N GLU A 24 -9.52 25.38 5.98
CA GLU A 24 -8.87 25.31 7.30
C GLU A 24 -9.79 25.75 8.46
N ASN A 25 -10.46 26.88 8.32
CA ASN A 25 -11.29 27.45 9.38
C ASN A 25 -12.77 27.02 9.33
N GLU A 26 -13.17 26.23 8.34
CA GLU A 26 -14.55 25.88 8.04
C GLU A 26 -14.70 24.38 7.71
N LEU A 27 -14.10 23.51 8.52
CA LEU A 27 -14.06 22.06 8.25
C LEU A 27 -15.46 21.41 8.16
N HIS A 28 -16.47 22.00 8.80
CA HIS A 28 -17.85 21.51 8.74
C HIS A 28 -18.52 21.83 7.40
N GLN A 29 -18.14 22.93 6.75
CA GLN A 29 -18.62 23.34 5.43
C GLN A 29 -17.73 22.68 4.36
N SER A 30 -18.05 21.45 4.02
CA SER A 30 -17.30 20.69 3.02
C SER A 30 -18.04 20.63 1.71
N HIS A 31 -17.30 20.69 0.61
CA HIS A 31 -17.84 20.52 -0.73
C HIS A 31 -17.39 19.17 -1.30
N HIS A 32 -18.36 18.32 -1.66
CA HIS A 32 -18.12 16.99 -2.19
C HIS A 32 -18.55 16.89 -3.65
N PHE A 33 -17.75 16.19 -4.46
CA PHE A 33 -18.07 15.82 -5.84
C PHE A 33 -17.29 14.57 -6.24
N ILE A 34 -17.69 13.98 -7.37
CA ILE A 34 -17.11 12.73 -7.89
C ILE A 34 -16.48 13.01 -9.24
N ILE A 35 -15.30 12.43 -9.47
CA ILE A 35 -14.60 12.43 -10.75
C ILE A 35 -14.19 11.01 -11.13
N THR A 36 -13.84 10.78 -12.40
CA THR A 36 -13.27 9.51 -12.83
C THR A 36 -11.82 9.36 -12.39
N ASN A 37 -11.40 8.12 -12.07
CA ASN A 37 -10.02 7.82 -11.69
C ASN A 37 -9.14 7.64 -12.94
N ASP A 38 -9.05 8.68 -13.74
CA ASP A 38 -8.26 8.74 -14.96
C ASP A 38 -7.73 10.16 -15.20
N LYS A 39 -6.91 10.32 -16.24
CA LYS A 39 -6.30 11.62 -16.58
C LYS A 39 -7.33 12.73 -16.85
N LYS A 40 -8.53 12.37 -17.33
CA LYS A 40 -9.60 13.34 -17.59
C LYS A 40 -10.19 13.87 -16.28
N GLY A 41 -10.61 12.97 -15.40
CA GLY A 41 -11.17 13.36 -14.09
C GLY A 41 -10.17 14.15 -13.23
N LEU A 42 -8.87 13.78 -13.27
CA LEU A 42 -7.85 14.51 -12.56
C LEU A 42 -7.64 15.95 -13.10
N LYS A 43 -7.77 16.15 -14.41
CA LYS A 43 -7.79 17.50 -14.99
C LYS A 43 -9.06 18.28 -14.59
N GLU A 44 -10.21 17.61 -14.52
CA GLU A 44 -11.47 18.23 -14.05
C GLU A 44 -11.33 18.72 -12.61
N LEU A 45 -10.62 17.98 -11.73
CA LEU A 45 -10.31 18.42 -10.36
C LEU A 45 -9.56 19.75 -10.36
N LEU A 46 -8.48 19.90 -11.14
CA LEU A 46 -7.72 21.14 -11.18
C LEU A 46 -8.56 22.31 -11.80
N GLN A 47 -9.36 22.01 -12.82
CA GLN A 47 -10.26 23.02 -13.40
C GLN A 47 -11.32 23.47 -12.38
N TYR A 48 -11.82 22.55 -11.55
CA TYR A 48 -12.75 22.84 -10.47
C TYR A 48 -12.14 23.80 -9.44
N LEU A 49 -10.89 23.53 -9.02
CA LEU A 49 -10.17 24.42 -8.11
C LEU A 49 -9.95 25.80 -8.71
N LYS A 50 -9.55 25.86 -9.98
CA LYS A 50 -9.33 27.13 -10.71
C LYS A 50 -10.62 27.96 -10.81
N LYS A 51 -11.76 27.33 -11.11
CA LYS A 51 -13.08 28.03 -11.17
C LYS A 51 -13.49 28.62 -9.82
N ARG A 52 -12.99 28.11 -8.72
CA ARG A 52 -13.24 28.60 -7.36
C ARG A 52 -12.12 29.49 -6.81
N GLU A 53 -11.18 29.88 -7.68
CA GLU A 53 -10.03 30.74 -7.31
C GLU A 53 -9.15 30.12 -6.20
N ILE A 54 -9.19 28.78 -6.06
CA ILE A 54 -8.35 28.04 -5.12
C ILE A 54 -6.98 27.80 -5.76
N ARG A 55 -5.95 28.42 -5.22
CA ARG A 55 -4.57 28.22 -5.67
C ARG A 55 -4.08 26.84 -5.21
N THR A 56 -3.53 26.07 -6.12
CA THR A 56 -3.01 24.73 -5.83
C THR A 56 -1.84 24.73 -4.84
N SER A 57 -1.10 25.85 -4.75
CA SER A 57 -0.06 26.07 -3.73
C SER A 57 -0.59 26.04 -2.29
N ASP A 58 -1.86 26.36 -2.09
CA ASP A 58 -2.52 26.46 -0.80
C ASP A 58 -3.28 25.17 -0.44
N VAL A 59 -3.15 24.13 -1.26
CA VAL A 59 -3.89 22.87 -1.15
C VAL A 59 -2.97 21.73 -0.69
N LEU A 60 -3.44 20.95 0.28
CA LEU A 60 -2.90 19.62 0.59
C LEU A 60 -3.90 18.56 0.12
N PHE A 61 -3.48 17.74 -0.86
CA PHE A 61 -4.25 16.56 -1.29
C PHE A 61 -3.94 15.40 -0.35
N SER A 62 -4.97 14.70 0.11
CA SER A 62 -4.80 13.58 1.04
C SER A 62 -5.68 12.42 0.64
N PHE A 63 -5.15 11.21 0.68
CA PHE A 63 -5.87 9.99 0.31
C PHE A 63 -5.27 8.77 0.98
N GLU A 64 -6.07 7.70 1.04
CA GLU A 64 -5.63 6.41 1.54
C GLU A 64 -4.77 5.67 0.50
N ASP A 65 -3.72 4.98 0.94
CA ASP A 65 -2.92 4.11 0.07
C ASP A 65 -3.71 2.85 -0.30
N THR A 66 -4.42 2.91 -1.42
CA THR A 66 -5.18 1.79 -1.99
C THR A 66 -4.37 0.98 -3.02
N GLY A 67 -3.05 1.12 -3.01
CA GLY A 67 -2.13 0.40 -3.88
C GLY A 67 -2.22 0.87 -5.33
N VAL A 68 -2.56 -0.05 -6.25
CA VAL A 68 -2.53 0.23 -7.71
C VAL A 68 -3.53 1.32 -8.10
N TYR A 69 -4.67 1.41 -7.43
CA TYR A 69 -5.73 2.37 -7.80
C TYR A 69 -5.39 3.81 -7.41
N SER A 70 -4.52 4.04 -6.45
CA SER A 70 -4.03 5.38 -6.10
C SER A 70 -2.89 5.87 -7.00
N MET A 71 -2.28 4.99 -7.80
CA MET A 71 -1.14 5.34 -8.64
C MET A 71 -1.42 6.41 -9.71
N PRO A 72 -2.57 6.40 -10.44
CA PRO A 72 -2.87 7.48 -11.38
C PRO A 72 -2.90 8.85 -10.71
N LEU A 73 -3.49 8.94 -9.52
CA LEU A 73 -3.54 10.15 -8.71
C LEU A 73 -2.14 10.58 -8.24
N CYS A 74 -1.34 9.64 -7.70
CA CYS A 74 0.03 9.92 -7.28
C CYS A 74 0.90 10.48 -8.43
N CYS A 75 0.86 9.80 -9.59
CA CYS A 75 1.63 10.23 -10.75
C CYS A 75 1.19 11.63 -11.21
N PHE A 76 -0.12 11.85 -11.32
CA PHE A 76 -0.64 13.13 -11.75
C PHE A 76 -0.27 14.28 -10.81
N LEU A 77 -0.44 14.10 -9.48
CA LEU A 77 -0.10 15.13 -8.50
C LEU A 77 1.41 15.43 -8.51
N SER A 78 2.25 14.40 -8.63
CA SER A 78 3.70 14.57 -8.72
C SER A 78 4.14 15.24 -10.03
N ASP A 79 3.55 14.89 -11.17
CA ASP A 79 3.83 15.51 -12.46
C ASP A 79 3.45 17.01 -12.48
N GLN A 80 2.49 17.40 -11.65
CA GLN A 80 2.05 18.79 -11.46
C GLN A 80 2.74 19.48 -10.27
N GLU A 81 3.73 18.83 -9.64
CA GLU A 81 4.47 19.33 -8.46
C GLU A 81 3.54 19.76 -7.31
N LEU A 82 2.42 19.01 -7.13
CA LEU A 82 1.42 19.29 -6.11
C LEU A 82 1.69 18.48 -4.84
N ASP A 83 1.49 19.13 -3.70
CA ASP A 83 1.69 18.50 -2.40
C ASP A 83 0.57 17.51 -2.08
N TYR A 84 0.94 16.28 -1.77
CA TYR A 84 -0.01 15.27 -1.35
C TYR A 84 0.50 14.43 -0.18
N TRP A 85 -0.43 13.83 0.55
CA TRP A 85 -0.17 12.92 1.66
C TRP A 85 -0.92 11.61 1.48
N MET A 86 -0.19 10.52 1.31
CA MET A 86 -0.75 9.17 1.38
C MET A 86 -0.81 8.73 2.83
N ILE A 87 -2.02 8.54 3.35
CA ILE A 87 -2.28 8.22 4.75
C ILE A 87 -2.51 6.71 4.88
N PRO A 88 -1.84 6.02 5.82
CA PRO A 88 -2.15 4.61 6.09
C PRO A 88 -3.60 4.43 6.55
N ALA A 89 -4.32 3.47 5.95
CA ALA A 89 -5.73 3.15 6.27
C ALA A 89 -6.00 2.99 7.76
N ILE A 90 -5.08 2.37 8.48
CA ILE A 90 -5.20 2.13 9.92
C ILE A 90 -5.23 3.42 10.73
N GLU A 91 -4.54 4.47 10.29
CA GLU A 91 -4.52 5.76 10.98
C GLU A 91 -5.86 6.48 10.83
N ILE A 92 -6.41 6.50 9.60
CA ILE A 92 -7.74 7.07 9.33
C ILE A 92 -8.80 6.31 10.13
N LYS A 93 -8.76 4.97 10.10
CA LYS A 93 -9.72 4.14 10.82
C LYS A 93 -9.69 4.39 12.34
N ARG A 94 -8.51 4.54 12.93
CA ARG A 94 -8.37 4.79 14.37
C ARG A 94 -8.82 6.19 14.78
N SER A 95 -8.78 7.17 13.89
CA SER A 95 -9.19 8.55 14.18
C SER A 95 -10.70 8.77 14.13
N LYS A 96 -11.46 7.87 13.49
CA LYS A 96 -12.92 8.01 13.28
C LYS A 96 -13.77 7.83 14.54
N GLY A 97 -13.23 7.22 15.61
CA GLY A 97 -14.02 6.87 16.79
C GLY A 97 -15.12 5.84 16.50
N LEU A 98 -16.22 5.88 17.27
CA LEU A 98 -17.38 5.00 17.12
C LEU A 98 -18.37 5.62 16.10
N VAL A 99 -18.12 5.42 14.81
CA VAL A 99 -19.01 5.89 13.73
C VAL A 99 -19.78 4.69 13.15
N ARG A 100 -21.12 4.79 13.08
CA ARG A 100 -21.99 3.85 12.35
C ARG A 100 -22.29 4.41 10.97
N GLY A 101 -22.17 3.56 9.96
CA GLY A 101 -22.41 3.89 8.56
C GLY A 101 -21.12 4.14 7.78
N LYS A 102 -21.08 3.69 6.53
CA LYS A 102 -19.99 3.87 5.59
C LYS A 102 -20.55 4.45 4.29
N SER A 103 -19.96 5.56 3.84
CA SER A 103 -20.22 6.09 2.49
C SER A 103 -18.94 6.75 1.98
N ASP A 104 -18.67 6.61 0.69
CA ASP A 104 -17.48 7.14 0.04
C ASP A 104 -17.36 8.68 0.25
N LYS A 105 -18.50 9.38 0.30
CA LYS A 105 -18.58 10.80 0.66
C LYS A 105 -18.10 11.06 2.09
N ALA A 106 -18.50 10.24 3.06
CA ALA A 106 -18.05 10.38 4.44
C ALA A 106 -16.57 10.03 4.55
N ASP A 107 -16.12 8.98 3.86
CA ASP A 107 -14.73 8.55 3.87
C ASP A 107 -13.80 9.63 3.30
N SER A 108 -14.13 10.27 2.17
CA SER A 108 -13.35 11.39 1.63
C SER A 108 -13.32 12.60 2.57
N LYS A 109 -14.43 12.91 3.27
CA LYS A 109 -14.48 13.97 4.26
C LYS A 109 -13.60 13.66 5.47
N ASP A 110 -13.65 12.44 5.98
CA ASP A 110 -12.83 11.98 7.11
C ASP A 110 -11.34 12.06 6.80
N ILE A 111 -10.95 11.73 5.56
CA ILE A 111 -9.56 11.89 5.08
C ILE A 111 -9.13 13.37 5.13
N ALA A 112 -9.99 14.29 4.66
CA ALA A 112 -9.69 15.72 4.69
C ALA A 112 -9.54 16.24 6.14
N ILE A 113 -10.46 15.86 7.02
CA ILE A 113 -10.43 16.24 8.44
C ILE A 113 -9.18 15.65 9.11
N TYR A 114 -8.88 14.38 8.86
CA TYR A 114 -7.66 13.74 9.39
C TYR A 114 -6.41 14.50 9.00
N SER A 115 -6.27 14.85 7.73
CA SER A 115 -5.09 15.55 7.22
C SER A 115 -4.90 16.94 7.85
N HIS A 116 -5.99 17.62 8.20
CA HIS A 116 -5.96 18.87 8.95
C HIS A 116 -5.58 18.64 10.42
N THR A 117 -6.31 17.78 11.13
CA THR A 117 -6.14 17.57 12.58
C THR A 117 -4.80 16.92 12.95
N HIS A 118 -4.27 16.09 12.06
CA HIS A 118 -2.99 15.39 12.26
C HIS A 118 -1.86 15.97 11.40
N PHE A 119 -1.96 17.24 11.01
CA PHE A 119 -0.98 17.92 10.17
C PHE A 119 0.46 17.81 10.67
N TYR A 120 0.67 17.73 11.99
CA TYR A 120 1.97 17.51 12.62
C TYR A 120 2.63 16.17 12.21
N LYS A 121 1.86 15.22 11.68
CA LYS A 121 2.36 13.94 11.14
C LYS A 121 2.63 13.98 9.65
N LEU A 122 2.38 15.09 8.96
CA LEU A 122 2.48 15.20 7.51
C LEU A 122 3.81 14.64 6.99
N ARG A 123 3.69 13.75 6.03
CA ARG A 123 4.79 13.26 5.18
C ARG A 123 4.36 13.42 3.74
N LEU A 124 4.96 14.40 3.07
CA LEU A 124 4.67 14.61 1.64
C LEU A 124 4.96 13.35 0.85
N GLY A 125 4.01 12.98 0.02
CA GLY A 125 4.10 11.83 -0.86
C GLY A 125 5.20 12.07 -1.90
N LYS A 126 5.89 11.00 -2.22
CA LYS A 126 6.82 10.92 -3.37
C LYS A 126 6.46 9.67 -4.14
N ILE A 127 6.50 9.75 -5.46
CA ILE A 127 6.39 8.54 -6.27
C ILE A 127 7.57 7.65 -5.92
N PRO A 128 7.33 6.37 -5.58
CA PRO A 128 8.44 5.43 -5.44
C PRO A 128 9.22 5.36 -6.75
N GLU A 129 10.52 5.18 -6.64
CA GLU A 129 11.39 4.98 -7.79
C GLU A 129 10.82 3.89 -8.73
N LYS A 130 10.96 4.08 -10.04
CA LYS A 130 10.39 3.16 -11.05
C LYS A 130 10.78 1.71 -10.81
N ASP A 131 11.98 1.48 -10.33
CA ASP A 131 12.48 0.12 -10.08
C ASP A 131 11.84 -0.50 -8.83
N LEU A 132 11.58 0.28 -7.79
CA LEU A 132 10.79 -0.20 -6.64
C LEU A 132 9.34 -0.54 -7.05
N LEU A 133 8.73 0.23 -7.94
CA LEU A 133 7.40 -0.07 -8.47
C LEU A 133 7.39 -1.36 -9.29
N LYS A 134 8.37 -1.54 -10.19
CA LYS A 134 8.52 -2.78 -10.96
C LYS A 134 8.72 -3.99 -10.06
N LEU A 135 9.62 -3.87 -9.07
CA LEU A 135 9.85 -4.93 -8.08
C LEU A 135 8.57 -5.28 -7.31
N ARG A 136 7.79 -4.30 -6.89
CA ARG A 136 6.52 -4.52 -6.18
C ARG A 136 5.51 -5.28 -7.03
N LEU A 137 5.38 -4.93 -8.31
CA LEU A 137 4.47 -5.63 -9.23
C LEU A 137 4.92 -7.07 -9.46
N LEU A 138 6.21 -7.29 -9.72
CA LEU A 138 6.77 -8.62 -9.91
C LEU A 138 6.65 -9.48 -8.65
N PHE A 139 6.91 -8.91 -7.48
CA PHE A 139 6.74 -9.61 -6.21
C PHE A 139 5.28 -10.02 -5.97
N THR A 140 4.33 -9.11 -6.25
CA THR A 140 2.90 -9.40 -6.16
C THR A 140 2.49 -10.53 -7.12
N GLU A 141 3.03 -10.53 -8.33
CA GLU A 141 2.76 -11.58 -9.32
C GLU A 141 3.33 -12.95 -8.86
N ARG A 142 4.55 -12.94 -8.33
CA ARG A 142 5.15 -14.15 -7.72
C ARG A 142 4.24 -14.74 -6.64
N GLU A 143 3.73 -13.89 -5.73
CA GLU A 143 2.83 -14.35 -4.66
C GLU A 143 1.52 -14.94 -5.19
N LYS A 144 0.96 -14.41 -6.28
CA LYS A 144 -0.21 -14.98 -6.94
C LYS A 144 0.10 -16.37 -7.52
N LEU A 145 1.24 -16.51 -8.21
CA LEU A 145 1.66 -17.79 -8.77
C LEU A 145 1.88 -18.86 -7.69
N LEU A 146 2.50 -18.48 -6.56
CA LEU A 146 2.66 -19.38 -5.41
C LEU A 146 1.32 -19.81 -4.82
N LYS A 147 0.35 -18.87 -4.69
CA LYS A 147 -1.01 -19.19 -4.24
C LYS A 147 -1.71 -20.14 -5.20
N ALA A 148 -1.56 -19.94 -6.52
CA ALA A 148 -2.12 -20.85 -7.53
C ALA A 148 -1.55 -22.27 -7.42
N ILE A 149 -0.23 -22.40 -7.22
CA ILE A 149 0.39 -23.71 -6.96
C ILE A 149 -0.22 -24.34 -5.71
N LYS A 150 -0.34 -23.60 -4.61
CA LYS A 150 -0.90 -24.11 -3.36
C LYS A 150 -2.33 -24.62 -3.53
N VAL A 151 -3.17 -23.90 -4.29
CA VAL A 151 -4.54 -24.32 -4.59
C VAL A 151 -4.56 -25.62 -5.40
N LEU A 152 -3.73 -25.73 -6.45
CA LEU A 152 -3.65 -26.95 -7.26
C LEU A 152 -3.04 -28.14 -6.51
N ASP A 153 -2.12 -27.89 -5.59
CA ASP A 153 -1.51 -28.95 -4.78
C ASP A 153 -2.45 -29.46 -3.68
N SER A 154 -3.30 -28.58 -3.11
CA SER A 154 -4.30 -28.97 -2.11
C SER A 154 -5.41 -29.86 -2.65
N THR A 155 -5.61 -29.91 -3.98
CA THR A 155 -6.59 -30.85 -4.58
C THR A 155 -6.19 -32.32 -4.42
N LYS A 156 -4.98 -32.64 -4.00
CA LYS A 156 -4.55 -34.02 -3.68
C LYS A 156 -5.20 -34.53 -2.38
N GLU A 157 -5.53 -33.63 -1.48
CA GLU A 157 -6.16 -34.00 -0.22
C GLU A 157 -7.54 -34.61 -0.50
N GLY A 158 -7.73 -35.86 -0.09
CA GLY A 158 -8.94 -36.63 -0.33
C GLY A 158 -8.95 -37.49 -1.60
N LEU A 159 -8.10 -37.22 -2.59
CA LEU A 159 -7.98 -38.08 -3.79
C LEU A 159 -7.39 -39.44 -3.47
N GLU A 160 -6.59 -39.55 -2.42
CA GLU A 160 -5.99 -40.80 -1.94
C GLU A 160 -7.03 -41.86 -1.52
N TYR A 161 -8.28 -41.43 -1.25
CA TYR A 161 -9.41 -42.35 -0.92
C TYR A 161 -10.15 -42.84 -2.15
N LEU A 162 -9.79 -42.38 -3.36
CA LEU A 162 -10.40 -42.79 -4.62
C LEU A 162 -9.52 -43.79 -5.40
N PRO A 163 -10.12 -44.66 -6.23
CA PRO A 163 -9.35 -45.45 -7.16
C PRO A 163 -8.49 -44.61 -8.10
N LYS A 164 -7.26 -45.02 -8.34
CA LYS A 164 -6.29 -44.25 -9.13
C LYS A 164 -6.78 -43.91 -10.54
N GLU A 165 -7.57 -44.75 -11.13
CA GLU A 165 -8.16 -44.56 -12.46
C GLU A 165 -9.09 -43.34 -12.51
N VAL A 166 -9.70 -42.99 -11.36
CA VAL A 166 -10.67 -41.88 -11.26
C VAL A 166 -9.95 -40.53 -11.23
N TYR A 167 -8.80 -40.42 -10.58
CA TYR A 167 -8.13 -39.13 -10.38
C TYR A 167 -6.83 -38.95 -11.17
N SER A 168 -6.31 -39.98 -11.82
CA SER A 168 -5.02 -39.92 -12.51
C SER A 168 -4.94 -38.83 -13.59
N GLU A 169 -6.06 -38.54 -14.27
CA GLU A 169 -6.10 -37.51 -15.30
C GLU A 169 -5.98 -36.11 -14.68
N ILE A 170 -6.71 -35.84 -13.58
CA ILE A 170 -6.64 -34.56 -12.83
C ILE A 170 -5.23 -34.39 -12.28
N GLU A 171 -4.65 -35.42 -11.69
CA GLU A 171 -3.28 -35.38 -11.16
C GLU A 171 -2.26 -35.02 -12.25
N ARG A 172 -2.37 -35.61 -13.44
CA ARG A 172 -1.49 -35.31 -14.57
C ARG A 172 -1.61 -33.85 -15.02
N VAL A 173 -2.83 -33.35 -15.15
CA VAL A 173 -3.10 -31.96 -15.53
C VAL A 173 -2.54 -30.99 -14.49
N ASN A 174 -2.81 -31.23 -13.21
CA ASN A 174 -2.31 -30.39 -12.13
C ASN A 174 -0.79 -30.39 -12.06
N LYS A 175 -0.15 -31.55 -12.17
CA LYS A 175 1.33 -31.67 -12.19
C LYS A 175 1.95 -30.89 -13.34
N SER A 176 1.36 -30.98 -14.54
CA SER A 176 1.81 -30.20 -15.70
C SER A 176 1.68 -28.71 -15.47
N THR A 177 0.51 -28.27 -14.98
CA THR A 177 0.22 -26.85 -14.70
C THR A 177 1.15 -26.30 -13.61
N ILE A 178 1.36 -27.04 -12.52
CA ILE A 178 2.30 -26.66 -11.45
C ILE A 178 3.72 -26.47 -11.98
N ASN A 179 4.18 -27.36 -12.87
CA ASN A 179 5.50 -27.24 -13.49
C ASN A 179 5.64 -25.97 -14.34
N HIS A 180 4.60 -25.59 -15.08
CA HIS A 180 4.58 -24.32 -15.83
C HIS A 180 4.58 -23.09 -14.89
N LEU A 181 3.80 -23.13 -13.80
CA LEU A 181 3.79 -22.07 -12.80
C LEU A 181 5.16 -21.91 -12.11
N LYS A 182 5.86 -23.02 -11.77
CA LYS A 182 7.21 -22.96 -11.22
C LYS A 182 8.21 -22.29 -12.16
N LYS A 183 8.18 -22.64 -13.45
CA LYS A 183 9.01 -21.97 -14.48
C LYS A 183 8.66 -20.47 -14.61
N ALA A 184 7.39 -20.09 -14.48
CA ALA A 184 7.00 -18.69 -14.48
C ALA A 184 7.55 -17.95 -13.25
N ILE A 185 7.51 -18.56 -12.06
CA ILE A 185 8.10 -18.01 -10.83
C ILE A 185 9.60 -17.76 -11.01
N GLU A 186 10.34 -18.74 -11.53
CA GLU A 186 11.79 -18.61 -11.79
C GLU A 186 12.10 -17.39 -12.69
N LYS A 187 11.31 -17.22 -13.77
CA LYS A 187 11.44 -16.04 -14.65
C LYS A 187 11.19 -14.72 -13.92
N VAL A 188 10.15 -14.67 -13.09
CA VAL A 188 9.82 -13.48 -12.31
C VAL A 188 10.92 -13.17 -11.28
N GLU A 189 11.40 -14.19 -10.56
CA GLU A 189 12.48 -14.06 -9.58
C GLU A 189 13.78 -13.59 -10.22
N LYS A 190 14.14 -14.17 -11.38
CA LYS A 190 15.30 -13.74 -12.17
C LYS A 190 15.17 -12.26 -12.55
N ARG A 191 13.99 -11.84 -13.04
CA ARG A 191 13.77 -10.45 -13.42
C ARG A 191 13.87 -9.49 -12.24
N MET A 192 13.37 -9.86 -11.07
CA MET A 192 13.54 -9.07 -9.85
C MET A 192 15.02 -8.91 -9.48
N GLN A 193 15.81 -9.99 -9.53
CA GLN A 193 17.24 -9.93 -9.25
C GLN A 193 18.00 -9.05 -10.25
N GLU A 194 17.64 -9.07 -11.54
CA GLU A 194 18.21 -8.19 -12.55
C GLU A 194 17.96 -6.71 -12.24
N ILE A 195 16.71 -6.34 -11.84
CA ILE A 195 16.37 -4.98 -11.47
C ILE A 195 17.20 -4.52 -10.26
N VAL A 196 17.31 -5.38 -9.24
CA VAL A 196 18.14 -5.08 -8.06
C VAL A 196 19.59 -4.86 -8.42
N LYS A 197 20.16 -5.70 -9.30
CA LYS A 197 21.56 -5.58 -9.73
C LYS A 197 21.86 -4.31 -10.54
N MET A 198 20.89 -3.84 -11.33
CA MET A 198 21.04 -2.65 -12.17
C MET A 198 20.92 -1.33 -11.40
N ASN A 199 20.36 -1.34 -10.21
CA ASN A 199 20.18 -0.18 -9.37
C ASN A 199 21.18 -0.25 -8.21
N GLU A 200 22.16 0.65 -8.18
CA GLU A 200 23.26 0.63 -7.21
C GLU A 200 22.79 0.66 -5.76
N GLU A 201 21.82 1.51 -5.44
CA GLU A 201 21.29 1.63 -4.08
C GLU A 201 20.56 0.34 -3.64
N LEU A 202 19.68 -0.20 -4.49
CA LEU A 202 18.98 -1.45 -4.23
C LEU A 202 19.95 -2.63 -4.13
N HIS A 203 20.99 -2.62 -4.97
CA HIS A 203 22.02 -3.66 -4.94
C HIS A 203 22.79 -3.65 -3.62
N HIS A 204 23.22 -2.47 -3.17
CA HIS A 204 23.92 -2.32 -1.90
C HIS A 204 23.05 -2.75 -0.71
N GLN A 205 21.79 -2.30 -0.65
CA GLN A 205 20.84 -2.72 0.38
C GLN A 205 20.62 -4.24 0.37
N ASN A 206 20.47 -4.83 -0.82
CA ASN A 206 20.30 -6.27 -0.99
C ASN A 206 21.51 -7.07 -0.48
N GLN A 207 22.72 -6.61 -0.76
CA GLN A 207 23.96 -7.23 -0.25
C GLN A 207 24.03 -7.17 1.27
N LEU A 208 23.73 -6.01 1.89
CA LEU A 208 23.70 -5.84 3.34
C LEU A 208 22.69 -6.78 4.01
N ILE A 209 21.49 -6.92 3.44
CA ILE A 209 20.48 -7.82 4.01
C ILE A 209 20.92 -9.29 3.88
N GLN A 210 21.42 -9.67 2.74
CA GLN A 210 21.85 -11.06 2.49
C GLN A 210 23.13 -11.46 3.23
N SER A 211 23.89 -10.50 3.78
CA SER A 211 25.02 -10.81 4.66
C SER A 211 24.58 -11.39 6.02
N ILE A 212 23.28 -11.25 6.36
CA ILE A 212 22.69 -11.80 7.57
C ILE A 212 22.33 -13.29 7.31
N PRO A 213 22.89 -14.24 8.08
CA PRO A 213 22.58 -15.66 7.90
C PRO A 213 21.06 -15.92 7.99
N GLY A 214 20.55 -16.70 7.03
CA GLY A 214 19.13 -17.06 6.94
C GLY A 214 18.26 -16.09 6.13
N LEU A 215 18.77 -14.94 5.70
CA LEU A 215 18.05 -14.01 4.83
C LEU A 215 18.42 -14.27 3.35
N GLY A 216 17.52 -14.92 2.63
CA GLY A 216 17.69 -15.21 1.21
C GLY A 216 17.26 -14.04 0.29
N PRO A 217 17.49 -14.18 -1.04
CA PRO A 217 17.23 -13.11 -2.01
C PRO A 217 15.79 -12.60 -2.00
N MET A 218 14.80 -13.47 -1.87
CA MET A 218 13.39 -13.07 -1.88
C MET A 218 12.98 -12.35 -0.60
N THR A 219 13.52 -12.78 0.55
CA THR A 219 13.31 -12.07 1.83
C THR A 219 13.97 -10.69 1.80
N SER A 220 15.14 -10.57 1.20
CA SER A 220 15.82 -9.30 0.98
C SER A 220 14.96 -8.34 0.15
N ILE A 221 14.48 -8.79 -1.01
CA ILE A 221 13.59 -7.98 -1.85
C ILE A 221 12.31 -7.58 -1.10
N TYR A 222 11.72 -8.50 -0.36
CA TYR A 222 10.54 -8.21 0.47
C TYR A 222 10.81 -7.10 1.49
N LEU A 223 11.93 -7.15 2.21
CA LEU A 223 12.32 -6.13 3.18
C LEU A 223 12.54 -4.77 2.50
N ILE A 224 13.22 -4.73 1.36
CA ILE A 224 13.39 -3.51 0.56
C ILE A 224 12.04 -2.91 0.17
N LEU A 225 11.08 -3.74 -0.28
CA LEU A 225 9.76 -3.30 -0.70
C LEU A 225 8.92 -2.76 0.48
N VAL A 226 8.90 -3.46 1.61
CA VAL A 226 8.12 -3.09 2.80
C VAL A 226 8.65 -1.80 3.43
N THR A 227 9.97 -1.65 3.44
CA THR A 227 10.62 -0.46 4.00
C THR A 227 10.72 0.70 3.00
N LYS A 228 10.30 0.48 1.74
CA LYS A 228 10.48 1.43 0.62
C LYS A 228 11.94 1.89 0.52
N GLY A 229 12.88 0.94 0.48
CA GLY A 229 14.31 1.24 0.50
C GLY A 229 14.77 1.85 1.83
N PHE A 230 14.28 1.37 2.95
CA PHE A 230 14.57 1.84 4.31
C PHE A 230 14.21 3.31 4.59
N THR A 231 13.27 3.88 3.83
CA THR A 231 12.80 5.26 4.03
C THR A 231 11.54 5.35 4.91
N THR A 232 10.80 4.25 5.09
CA THR A 232 9.50 4.25 5.79
C THR A 232 9.65 4.27 7.31
N PHE A 233 10.61 3.53 7.86
CA PHE A 233 10.79 3.37 9.31
C PHE A 233 11.98 4.16 9.82
N LYS A 234 11.82 4.86 10.94
CA LYS A 234 12.90 5.65 11.55
C LYS A 234 13.92 4.80 12.30
N ASN A 235 13.51 3.62 12.77
CA ASN A 235 14.35 2.70 13.54
C ASN A 235 13.82 1.26 13.48
N SER A 236 14.62 0.31 13.97
CA SER A 236 14.30 -1.11 14.01
C SER A 236 13.05 -1.43 14.84
N ARG A 237 12.79 -0.69 15.93
CA ARG A 237 11.59 -0.90 16.76
C ARG A 237 10.31 -0.66 16.00
N GLN A 238 10.26 0.38 15.14
CA GLN A 238 9.09 0.62 14.29
C GLN A 238 8.87 -0.50 13.28
N LEU A 239 9.93 -1.04 12.68
CA LEU A 239 9.84 -2.18 11.78
C LEU A 239 9.37 -3.44 12.52
N SER A 240 9.89 -3.70 13.72
CA SER A 240 9.45 -4.82 14.56
C SER A 240 7.98 -4.72 14.97
N CYS A 241 7.51 -3.51 15.30
CA CYS A 241 6.09 -3.26 15.56
C CYS A 241 5.22 -3.51 14.32
N TYR A 242 5.67 -3.06 13.16
CA TYR A 242 4.98 -3.31 11.90
C TYR A 242 4.92 -4.80 11.54
N ALA A 243 6.01 -5.52 11.78
CA ALA A 243 6.09 -6.97 11.57
C ALA A 243 5.31 -7.80 12.60
N GLY A 244 4.78 -7.17 13.66
CA GLY A 244 4.06 -7.87 14.72
C GLY A 244 4.95 -8.73 15.63
N VAL A 245 6.27 -8.51 15.61
CA VAL A 245 7.24 -9.27 16.41
C VAL A 245 7.81 -8.47 17.60
N ALA A 246 7.41 -7.20 17.75
CA ALA A 246 7.81 -6.41 18.90
C ALA A 246 7.06 -6.89 20.14
N PRO A 247 7.77 -7.21 21.23
CA PRO A 247 7.13 -7.52 22.50
C PRO A 247 6.47 -6.27 23.08
N PHE A 248 5.20 -6.37 23.41
CA PHE A 248 4.46 -5.32 24.11
C PHE A 248 4.30 -5.68 25.57
N GLU A 249 4.77 -4.81 26.47
CA GLU A 249 4.46 -4.93 27.88
C GLU A 249 2.97 -4.64 28.09
N TYR A 250 2.29 -5.56 28.75
CA TYR A 250 0.92 -5.38 29.20
C TYR A 250 0.95 -5.13 30.69
N SER A 251 0.94 -3.86 31.07
CA SER A 251 0.85 -3.47 32.49
C SER A 251 -0.28 -2.45 32.66
N SER A 252 -1.10 -2.63 33.67
CA SER A 252 -2.14 -1.66 34.06
C SER A 252 -2.02 -1.41 35.55
N GLY A 253 -1.56 -0.22 35.92
CA GLY A 253 -1.31 0.18 37.29
C GLY A 253 -0.24 -0.66 38.01
N SER A 254 -0.27 -0.66 39.31
CA SER A 254 0.69 -1.42 40.16
C SER A 254 0.32 -2.91 40.32
N SER A 255 -0.90 -3.30 39.93
CA SER A 255 -1.46 -4.61 40.27
C SER A 255 -1.49 -5.63 39.10
N ILE A 256 -1.29 -5.20 37.86
CA ILE A 256 -1.32 -6.10 36.71
C ILE A 256 0.01 -6.03 35.96
N LYS A 257 0.87 -7.04 36.18
CA LYS A 257 2.02 -7.35 35.32
C LYS A 257 1.67 -8.56 34.47
N GLY A 258 1.17 -8.31 33.27
CA GLY A 258 0.90 -9.38 32.29
C GLY A 258 2.20 -9.87 31.65
N ARG A 259 2.20 -11.13 31.14
CA ARG A 259 3.31 -11.60 30.29
C ARG A 259 3.39 -10.74 29.02
N THR A 260 4.60 -10.35 28.65
CA THR A 260 4.89 -9.71 27.38
C THR A 260 4.34 -10.58 26.23
N LYS A 261 3.41 -10.04 25.44
CA LYS A 261 2.85 -10.74 24.27
C LYS A 261 3.54 -10.24 23.01
N VAL A 262 3.83 -11.15 22.09
CA VAL A 262 4.23 -10.89 20.71
C VAL A 262 2.99 -10.96 19.85
#